data_2f87a0b5627d7c80c157038a7592c899
#
_entry.id   2f87a0b5627d7c80c157038a7592c899
#
_cell.length_a   1.000
_cell.length_b   1.000
_cell.length_c   1.000
_cell.angle_alpha   90.00
_cell.angle_beta   90.00
_cell.angle_gamma   90.00
#
_symmetry.space_group_name_H-M   'P 1'
#
loop_
_entity.id
_entity.type
_entity.pdbx_description
1 polymer ?
#
loop_
_entity_poly.entity_id
_entity_poly.type
_entity_poly.pdbx_seq_one_letter_code
_entity_poly.pdbx_strand_id
1 'polypeptide(L)'
;RQLGRRWDDVRAMPPDWQQSEAAADARQAIGRLVAEEFAGSSLWAVKDPRLSRCAPVWLDALQTAGVRPAFLLVVRHPAEVAASMRKRNGEPPEVCHLLWLHHVIDAEVATRGHRRCLIAYESLLDYWSAAADFVATQLGFEWPRPVAEARGEVDVFLDVKIRHHVFAGQHDADPLGALAAKVYADICQAADSPQVWSVIEAAAEELRLVTGEACHLVDALAKSRSVLALRTDER
;
A
#
# COMPACT_ATOMS: atom_id res chain seq x y z
N ARG A 1 -3.46 16.92 3.02
CA ARG A 1 -3.38 18.05 3.99
C ARG A 1 -4.77 18.51 4.48
N GLN A 2 -5.80 18.52 3.63
CA GLN A 2 -7.15 18.97 3.99
C GLN A 2 -7.81 18.14 5.11
N LEU A 3 -7.45 16.86 5.25
CA LEU A 3 -7.94 15.98 6.34
C LEU A 3 -7.08 16.05 7.61
N GLY A 4 -6.09 16.94 7.69
CA GLY A 4 -5.14 16.97 8.80
C GLY A 4 -4.29 15.69 8.90
N ARG A 5 -4.13 14.96 7.80
CA ARG A 5 -3.34 13.73 7.68
C ARG A 5 -2.26 13.86 6.61
N ARG A 6 -1.11 13.30 6.89
CA ARG A 6 -0.01 13.14 5.94
C ARG A 6 0.05 11.67 5.51
N TRP A 7 0.83 11.37 4.49
CA TRP A 7 1.04 10.00 4.02
C TRP A 7 1.76 9.12 5.06
N ASP A 8 2.55 9.74 5.93
CA ASP A 8 3.32 9.14 7.01
C ASP A 8 2.62 9.22 8.39
N ASP A 9 1.32 9.52 8.41
CA ASP A 9 0.55 9.60 9.65
C ASP A 9 0.12 8.19 10.10
N VAL A 10 0.58 7.81 11.29
CA VAL A 10 0.27 6.50 11.90
C VAL A 10 -1.15 6.41 12.46
N ARG A 11 -1.87 7.53 12.58
CA ARG A 11 -3.24 7.54 13.08
C ARG A 11 -4.21 6.99 12.04
N ALA A 12 -5.29 6.38 12.50
CA ALA A 12 -6.42 6.03 11.65
C ALA A 12 -6.98 7.25 10.92
N MET A 13 -7.62 7.05 9.79
CA MET A 13 -8.39 8.11 9.13
C MET A 13 -9.49 8.61 10.07
N PRO A 14 -9.82 9.92 10.05
CA PRO A 14 -10.91 10.44 10.88
C PRO A 14 -12.22 9.69 10.62
N PRO A 15 -13.08 9.53 11.63
CA PRO A 15 -14.43 9.02 11.37
C PRO A 15 -15.11 9.85 10.27
N ASP A 16 -15.88 9.19 9.43
CA ASP A 16 -16.69 9.81 8.36
C ASP A 16 -15.91 10.71 7.38
N TRP A 17 -14.57 10.58 7.32
CA TRP A 17 -13.73 11.38 6.43
C TRP A 17 -14.18 11.34 4.96
N GLN A 18 -14.77 10.22 4.54
CA GLN A 18 -15.28 10.05 3.18
C GLN A 18 -16.45 10.98 2.86
N GLN A 19 -17.14 11.50 3.88
CA GLN A 19 -18.25 12.44 3.74
C GLN A 19 -17.79 13.89 3.81
N SER A 20 -16.50 14.14 4.04
CA SER A 20 -15.92 15.48 4.12
C SER A 20 -15.91 16.19 2.77
N GLU A 21 -15.89 17.53 2.79
CA GLU A 21 -15.70 18.36 1.60
C GLU A 21 -14.41 17.99 0.86
N ALA A 22 -13.33 17.75 1.60
CA ALA A 22 -12.05 17.31 1.04
C ALA A 22 -12.15 16.00 0.24
N ALA A 23 -12.97 15.06 0.69
CA ALA A 23 -13.22 13.82 -0.03
C ALA A 23 -14.12 14.06 -1.26
N ALA A 24 -15.09 14.98 -1.18
CA ALA A 24 -15.91 15.37 -2.33
C ALA A 24 -15.07 16.02 -3.42
N ASP A 25 -14.20 16.97 -3.07
CA ASP A 25 -13.26 17.61 -3.98
C ASP A 25 -12.32 16.59 -4.64
N ALA A 26 -11.81 15.64 -3.84
CA ALA A 26 -10.94 14.58 -4.34
C ALA A 26 -11.67 13.68 -5.35
N ARG A 27 -12.92 13.26 -5.08
CA ARG A 27 -13.73 12.48 -6.03
C ARG A 27 -13.91 13.23 -7.35
N GLN A 28 -14.22 14.51 -7.28
CA GLN A 28 -14.40 15.34 -8.48
C GLN A 28 -13.08 15.46 -9.27
N ALA A 29 -11.95 15.68 -8.58
CA ALA A 29 -10.63 15.76 -9.21
C ALA A 29 -10.23 14.43 -9.87
N ILE A 30 -10.49 13.30 -9.22
CA ILE A 30 -10.25 11.95 -9.77
C ILE A 30 -11.15 11.72 -11.00
N GLY A 31 -12.43 12.09 -10.93
CA GLY A 31 -13.34 11.96 -12.08
C GLY A 31 -12.84 12.73 -13.30
N ARG A 32 -12.36 13.98 -13.10
CA ARG A 32 -11.74 14.77 -14.19
C ARG A 32 -10.49 14.09 -14.73
N LEU A 33 -9.58 13.67 -13.85
CA LEU A 33 -8.35 12.96 -14.22
C LEU A 33 -8.64 11.72 -15.07
N VAL A 34 -9.62 10.91 -14.66
CA VAL A 34 -10.02 9.70 -15.39
C VAL A 34 -10.55 10.05 -16.78
N ALA A 35 -11.38 11.09 -16.88
CA ALA A 35 -11.92 11.52 -18.17
C ALA A 35 -10.88 12.14 -19.11
N GLU A 36 -9.90 12.86 -18.57
CA GLU A 36 -8.89 13.57 -19.35
C GLU A 36 -7.74 12.66 -19.78
N GLU A 37 -7.22 11.83 -18.85
CA GLU A 37 -5.99 11.07 -19.06
C GLU A 37 -6.22 9.63 -19.55
N PHE A 38 -7.38 9.04 -19.22
CA PHE A 38 -7.65 7.63 -19.49
C PHE A 38 -8.81 7.38 -20.42
N ALA A 39 -9.44 8.45 -20.98
CA ALA A 39 -10.51 8.29 -21.97
C ALA A 39 -10.01 7.52 -23.19
N GLY A 40 -10.72 6.46 -23.54
CA GLY A 40 -10.36 5.60 -24.68
C GLY A 40 -9.33 4.50 -24.38
N SER A 41 -8.76 4.47 -23.18
CA SER A 41 -7.87 3.37 -22.77
C SER A 41 -8.67 2.19 -22.27
N SER A 42 -8.48 1.02 -22.86
CA SER A 42 -9.15 -0.22 -22.42
C SER A 42 -8.58 -0.78 -21.13
N LEU A 43 -7.31 -0.50 -20.85
CA LEU A 43 -6.59 -0.89 -19.63
C LEU A 43 -5.63 0.23 -19.24
N TRP A 44 -5.66 0.62 -17.99
CA TRP A 44 -4.75 1.59 -17.39
C TRP A 44 -4.53 1.28 -15.92
N ALA A 45 -3.49 1.83 -15.32
CA ALA A 45 -3.17 1.61 -13.93
C ALA A 45 -2.72 2.89 -13.25
N VAL A 46 -3.06 3.02 -11.98
CA VAL A 46 -2.53 4.06 -11.08
C VAL A 46 -1.79 3.39 -9.95
N LYS A 47 -0.55 3.80 -9.72
CA LYS A 47 0.27 3.31 -8.62
C LYS A 47 0.64 4.46 -7.69
N ASP A 48 0.11 4.42 -6.48
CA ASP A 48 0.48 5.33 -5.41
C ASP A 48 0.33 4.59 -4.06
N PRO A 49 1.33 4.58 -3.17
CA PRO A 49 1.22 3.91 -1.87
C PRO A 49 0.10 4.48 -1.00
N ARG A 50 -0.32 5.73 -1.22
CA ARG A 50 -1.45 6.34 -0.49
C ARG A 50 -2.80 5.75 -0.87
N LEU A 51 -2.90 5.04 -2.00
CA LEU A 51 -4.13 4.36 -2.42
C LEU A 51 -4.60 3.34 -1.39
N SER A 52 -3.70 2.69 -0.66
CA SER A 52 -4.10 1.78 0.42
C SER A 52 -5.09 2.42 1.40
N ARG A 53 -4.93 3.70 1.70
CA ARG A 53 -5.76 4.45 2.65
C ARG A 53 -6.84 5.31 1.98
N CYS A 54 -6.64 5.68 0.71
CA CYS A 54 -7.55 6.58 -0.04
C CYS A 54 -8.39 5.83 -1.08
N ALA A 55 -8.29 4.50 -1.17
CA ALA A 55 -9.05 3.71 -2.15
C ALA A 55 -10.57 3.97 -2.13
N PRO A 56 -11.25 4.18 -0.99
CA PRO A 56 -12.68 4.47 -1.00
C PRO A 56 -13.07 5.66 -1.86
N VAL A 57 -12.29 6.75 -1.84
CA VAL A 57 -12.57 7.95 -2.67
C VAL A 57 -12.37 7.66 -4.16
N TRP A 58 -11.38 6.85 -4.49
CA TRP A 58 -11.16 6.38 -5.87
C TRP A 58 -12.30 5.47 -6.33
N LEU A 59 -12.74 4.54 -5.49
CA LEU A 59 -13.84 3.63 -5.80
C LEU A 59 -15.13 4.38 -6.14
N ASP A 60 -15.50 5.38 -5.35
CA ASP A 60 -16.67 6.22 -5.59
C ASP A 60 -16.57 6.96 -6.93
N ALA A 61 -15.40 7.54 -7.22
CA ALA A 61 -15.17 8.27 -8.47
C ALA A 61 -15.20 7.33 -9.70
N LEU A 62 -14.57 6.14 -9.59
CA LEU A 62 -14.56 5.13 -10.66
C LEU A 62 -15.94 4.54 -10.91
N GLN A 63 -16.73 4.30 -9.87
CA GLN A 63 -18.11 3.86 -9.99
C GLN A 63 -18.94 4.88 -10.76
N THR A 64 -18.79 6.16 -10.43
CA THR A 64 -19.48 7.27 -11.14
C THR A 64 -19.06 7.35 -12.60
N ALA A 65 -17.80 7.06 -12.92
CA ALA A 65 -17.26 7.03 -14.28
C ALA A 65 -17.57 5.73 -15.05
N GLY A 66 -18.27 4.75 -14.45
CA GLY A 66 -18.56 3.45 -15.05
C GLY A 66 -17.33 2.56 -15.24
N VAL A 67 -16.24 2.84 -14.53
CA VAL A 67 -14.99 2.06 -14.57
C VAL A 67 -15.02 0.95 -13.54
N ARG A 68 -14.67 -0.26 -13.95
CA ARG A 68 -14.56 -1.42 -13.05
C ARG A 68 -13.13 -1.55 -12.53
N PRO A 69 -12.86 -1.24 -11.26
CA PRO A 69 -11.53 -1.36 -10.69
C PRO A 69 -11.16 -2.83 -10.41
N ALA A 70 -9.87 -3.11 -10.51
CA ALA A 70 -9.23 -4.30 -9.98
C ALA A 70 -7.97 -3.88 -9.20
N PHE A 71 -7.60 -4.63 -8.17
CA PHE A 71 -6.55 -4.24 -7.25
C PHE A 71 -5.41 -5.24 -7.24
N LEU A 72 -4.21 -4.72 -7.48
CA LEU A 72 -2.97 -5.45 -7.27
C LEU A 72 -2.28 -4.89 -6.02
N LEU A 73 -2.17 -5.71 -4.99
CA LEU A 73 -1.38 -5.42 -3.80
C LEU A 73 0.03 -5.99 -4.00
N VAL A 74 1.02 -5.10 -4.00
CA VAL A 74 2.43 -5.50 -4.05
C VAL A 74 3.03 -5.28 -2.67
N VAL A 75 3.40 -6.35 -2.00
CA VAL A 75 3.91 -6.33 -0.62
C VAL A 75 5.41 -6.59 -0.64
N ARG A 76 6.17 -5.73 0.02
CA ARG A 76 7.61 -5.83 0.17
C ARG A 76 7.98 -6.11 1.61
N HIS A 77 9.14 -6.76 1.84
CA HIS A 77 9.62 -7.08 3.18
C HIS A 77 9.65 -5.83 4.09
N PRO A 78 9.01 -5.87 5.29
CA PRO A 78 8.83 -4.70 6.14
C PRO A 78 10.15 -4.05 6.58
N ALA A 79 11.19 -4.83 6.85
CA ALA A 79 12.51 -4.29 7.20
C ALA A 79 13.18 -3.54 6.03
N GLU A 80 12.96 -3.96 4.77
CA GLU A 80 13.47 -3.24 3.60
C GLU A 80 12.72 -1.90 3.42
N VAL A 81 11.41 -1.90 3.66
CA VAL A 81 10.60 -0.67 3.64
C VAL A 81 11.04 0.27 4.75
N ALA A 82 11.23 -0.24 5.98
CA ALA A 82 11.72 0.54 7.12
C ALA A 82 13.11 1.14 6.84
N ALA A 83 14.05 0.36 6.31
CA ALA A 83 15.38 0.85 5.94
C ALA A 83 15.32 1.98 4.89
N SER A 84 14.44 1.83 3.89
CA SER A 84 14.23 2.87 2.87
C SER A 84 13.62 4.15 3.45
N MET A 85 12.63 4.04 4.34
CA MET A 85 11.99 5.19 4.98
C MET A 85 12.94 5.91 5.94
N ARG A 86 13.71 5.16 6.73
CA ARG A 86 14.76 5.72 7.60
C ARG A 86 15.78 6.54 6.80
N LYS A 87 16.30 5.97 5.70
CA LYS A 87 17.26 6.67 4.83
C LYS A 87 16.69 7.94 4.23
N ARG A 88 15.42 7.95 3.84
CA ARG A 88 14.78 9.08 3.16
C ARG A 88 14.29 10.16 4.11
N ASN A 89 13.71 9.78 5.24
CA ASN A 89 12.94 10.66 6.10
C ASN A 89 13.46 10.70 7.56
N GLY A 90 14.42 9.84 7.94
CA GLY A 90 14.90 9.72 9.31
C GLY A 90 13.90 9.09 10.29
N GLU A 91 12.90 8.34 9.77
CA GLU A 91 11.84 7.76 10.61
C GLU A 91 12.35 6.65 11.52
N PRO A 92 11.89 6.59 12.80
CA PRO A 92 12.17 5.45 13.67
C PRO A 92 11.65 4.13 13.08
N PRO A 93 12.33 2.98 13.31
CA PRO A 93 11.89 1.69 12.79
C PRO A 93 10.47 1.32 13.18
N GLU A 94 10.09 1.57 14.43
CA GLU A 94 8.76 1.24 14.99
C GLU A 94 7.65 1.98 14.24
N VAL A 95 7.91 3.24 13.88
CA VAL A 95 6.98 4.05 13.06
C VAL A 95 6.87 3.48 11.66
N CYS A 96 7.99 3.05 11.08
CA CYS A 96 8.00 2.45 9.74
C CYS A 96 7.24 1.12 9.71
N HIS A 97 7.42 0.26 10.73
CA HIS A 97 6.71 -1.01 10.85
C HIS A 97 5.21 -0.81 11.08
N LEU A 98 4.84 0.15 11.92
CA LEU A 98 3.44 0.51 12.14
C LEU A 98 2.77 1.03 10.87
N LEU A 99 3.44 1.90 10.12
CA LEU A 99 2.95 2.38 8.82
C LEU A 99 2.80 1.23 7.82
N TRP A 100 3.77 0.31 7.75
CA TRP A 100 3.69 -0.86 6.88
C TRP A 100 2.46 -1.71 7.19
N LEU A 101 2.23 -2.03 8.47
CA LEU A 101 1.07 -2.79 8.94
C LEU A 101 -0.24 -2.08 8.57
N HIS A 102 -0.35 -0.78 8.86
CA HIS A 102 -1.53 0.00 8.50
C HIS A 102 -1.80 0.00 7.00
N HIS A 103 -0.77 0.19 6.17
CA HIS A 103 -0.96 0.21 4.72
C HIS A 103 -1.44 -1.14 4.17
N VAL A 104 -0.93 -2.25 4.67
CA VAL A 104 -1.35 -3.60 4.27
C VAL A 104 -2.78 -3.87 4.71
N ILE A 105 -3.12 -3.56 5.98
CA ILE A 105 -4.47 -3.76 6.55
C ILE A 105 -5.50 -2.84 5.86
N ASP A 106 -5.19 -1.54 5.74
CA ASP A 106 -6.08 -0.58 5.09
C ASP A 106 -6.37 -0.96 3.62
N ALA A 107 -5.35 -1.46 2.89
CA ALA A 107 -5.51 -1.94 1.53
C ALA A 107 -6.42 -3.18 1.46
N GLU A 108 -6.27 -4.12 2.38
CA GLU A 108 -7.15 -5.30 2.47
C GLU A 108 -8.60 -4.86 2.69
N VAL A 109 -8.84 -4.03 3.71
CA VAL A 109 -10.19 -3.54 4.05
C VAL A 109 -10.82 -2.78 2.88
N ALA A 110 -10.07 -1.87 2.26
CA ALA A 110 -10.59 -1.02 1.19
C ALA A 110 -10.88 -1.77 -0.12
N THR A 111 -10.29 -2.94 -0.32
CA THR A 111 -10.45 -3.73 -1.57
C THR A 111 -11.37 -4.93 -1.43
N ARG A 112 -12.00 -5.14 -0.26
CA ARG A 112 -12.98 -6.21 -0.04
C ARG A 112 -14.13 -6.12 -1.04
N GLY A 113 -14.56 -7.27 -1.55
CA GLY A 113 -15.64 -7.34 -2.53
C GLY A 113 -15.26 -6.96 -3.96
N HIS A 114 -14.02 -6.55 -4.20
CA HIS A 114 -13.50 -6.25 -5.53
C HIS A 114 -12.58 -7.37 -6.03
N ARG A 115 -12.36 -7.41 -7.36
CA ARG A 115 -11.29 -8.23 -7.92
C ARG A 115 -9.96 -7.75 -7.36
N ARG A 116 -9.23 -8.65 -6.73
CA ARG A 116 -7.95 -8.33 -6.12
C ARG A 116 -7.01 -9.52 -6.14
N CYS A 117 -5.73 -9.25 -6.28
CA CYS A 117 -4.67 -10.23 -6.03
C CYS A 117 -3.52 -9.58 -5.27
N LEU A 118 -2.67 -10.41 -4.70
CA LEU A 118 -1.49 -9.98 -3.97
C LEU A 118 -0.27 -10.72 -4.51
N ILE A 119 0.83 -9.99 -4.64
CA ILE A 119 2.15 -10.57 -4.97
C ILE A 119 3.21 -10.01 -4.02
N ALA A 120 4.22 -10.81 -3.74
CA ALA A 120 5.42 -10.33 -3.10
C ALA A 120 6.29 -9.55 -4.10
N TYR A 121 6.93 -8.48 -3.65
CA TYR A 121 7.81 -7.66 -4.48
C TYR A 121 9.00 -8.47 -5.02
N GLU A 122 9.51 -9.40 -4.24
CA GLU A 122 10.58 -10.31 -4.61
C GLU A 122 10.17 -11.20 -5.78
N SER A 123 8.96 -11.77 -5.74
CA SER A 123 8.42 -12.58 -6.85
C SER A 123 8.31 -11.77 -8.14
N LEU A 124 7.98 -10.47 -8.03
CA LEU A 124 7.94 -9.58 -9.19
C LEU A 124 9.35 -9.36 -9.78
N LEU A 125 10.39 -9.29 -8.96
CA LEU A 125 11.76 -9.10 -9.45
C LEU A 125 12.38 -10.38 -10.01
N ASP A 126 12.15 -11.50 -9.31
CA ASP A 126 12.82 -12.77 -9.63
C ASP A 126 12.09 -13.53 -10.76
N TYR A 127 10.76 -13.37 -10.86
CA TYR A 127 9.90 -14.14 -11.77
C TYR A 127 8.83 -13.26 -12.43
N TRP A 128 9.18 -12.05 -12.86
CA TRP A 128 8.23 -11.04 -13.30
C TRP A 128 7.25 -11.52 -14.38
N SER A 129 7.70 -12.35 -15.32
CA SER A 129 6.80 -12.84 -16.39
C SER A 129 5.71 -13.76 -15.84
N ALA A 130 6.05 -14.68 -14.94
CA ALA A 130 5.07 -15.53 -14.27
C ALA A 130 4.16 -14.70 -13.35
N ALA A 131 4.70 -13.71 -12.65
CA ALA A 131 3.90 -12.78 -11.83
C ALA A 131 2.92 -11.97 -12.70
N ALA A 132 3.33 -11.51 -13.89
CA ALA A 132 2.45 -10.80 -14.81
C ALA A 132 1.30 -11.70 -15.32
N ASP A 133 1.58 -12.95 -15.69
CA ASP A 133 0.57 -13.91 -16.12
C ASP A 133 -0.40 -14.26 -14.98
N PHE A 134 0.12 -14.45 -13.78
CA PHE A 134 -0.69 -14.65 -12.57
C PHE A 134 -1.64 -13.48 -12.31
N VAL A 135 -1.12 -12.25 -12.34
CA VAL A 135 -1.91 -11.03 -12.13
C VAL A 135 -3.02 -10.90 -13.16
N ALA A 136 -2.72 -11.09 -14.46
CA ALA A 136 -3.71 -11.04 -15.53
C ALA A 136 -4.82 -12.05 -15.32
N THR A 137 -4.46 -13.29 -14.96
CA THR A 137 -5.40 -14.38 -14.67
C THR A 137 -6.30 -14.06 -13.47
N GLN A 138 -5.71 -13.64 -12.34
CA GLN A 138 -6.45 -13.35 -11.10
C GLN A 138 -7.36 -12.13 -11.25
N LEU A 139 -6.91 -11.10 -11.95
CA LEU A 139 -7.68 -9.89 -12.16
C LEU A 139 -8.58 -9.94 -13.41
N GLY A 140 -8.48 -10.98 -14.25
CA GLY A 140 -9.34 -11.27 -15.39
C GLY A 140 -9.25 -10.20 -16.48
N PHE A 141 -8.03 -9.88 -16.91
CA PHE A 141 -7.75 -9.03 -18.06
C PHE A 141 -6.64 -9.65 -18.93
N GLU A 142 -6.47 -9.12 -20.12
CA GLU A 142 -5.36 -9.44 -21.00
C GLU A 142 -4.42 -8.23 -21.11
N TRP A 143 -3.11 -8.49 -21.10
CA TRP A 143 -2.14 -7.44 -21.32
C TRP A 143 -2.28 -6.89 -22.75
N PRO A 144 -2.22 -5.58 -22.97
CA PRO A 144 -2.29 -5.00 -24.31
C PRO A 144 -1.16 -5.46 -25.23
N ARG A 145 -0.03 -5.84 -24.67
CA ARG A 145 1.11 -6.47 -25.34
C ARG A 145 1.46 -7.78 -24.65
N PRO A 146 1.61 -8.88 -25.39
CA PRO A 146 1.98 -10.17 -24.80
C PRO A 146 3.26 -10.09 -23.94
N VAL A 147 3.28 -10.79 -22.82
CA VAL A 147 4.42 -10.80 -21.88
C VAL A 147 5.71 -11.21 -22.58
N ALA A 148 5.63 -12.18 -23.50
CA ALA A 148 6.81 -12.62 -24.28
C ALA A 148 7.42 -11.52 -25.14
N GLU A 149 6.62 -10.62 -25.71
CA GLU A 149 7.10 -9.51 -26.52
C GLU A 149 7.71 -8.37 -25.67
N ALA A 150 7.25 -8.22 -24.43
CA ALA A 150 7.77 -7.24 -23.50
C ALA A 150 9.09 -7.65 -22.83
N ARG A 151 9.46 -8.94 -22.93
CA ARG A 151 10.56 -9.55 -22.17
C ARG A 151 11.87 -8.77 -22.24
N GLY A 152 12.35 -8.44 -23.44
CA GLY A 152 13.62 -7.77 -23.59
C GLY A 152 13.72 -6.39 -22.94
N GLU A 153 12.61 -5.64 -22.95
CA GLU A 153 12.55 -4.31 -22.32
C GLU A 153 12.43 -4.42 -20.80
N VAL A 154 11.60 -5.35 -20.33
CA VAL A 154 11.36 -5.51 -18.90
C VAL A 154 12.57 -6.11 -18.20
N ASP A 155 13.25 -7.08 -18.81
CA ASP A 155 14.48 -7.68 -18.25
C ASP A 155 15.59 -6.64 -18.08
N VAL A 156 15.70 -5.69 -19.03
CA VAL A 156 16.65 -4.56 -18.90
C VAL A 156 16.23 -3.59 -17.80
N PHE A 157 14.94 -3.33 -17.66
CA PHE A 157 14.42 -2.41 -16.65
C PHE A 157 14.50 -2.99 -15.24
N LEU A 158 14.24 -4.29 -15.07
CA LEU A 158 14.28 -4.99 -13.79
C LEU A 158 15.70 -5.45 -13.41
N ASP A 159 16.75 -4.73 -13.82
CA ASP A 159 18.10 -5.01 -13.36
C ASP A 159 18.12 -5.09 -11.82
N VAL A 160 18.77 -6.11 -11.30
CA VAL A 160 18.93 -6.45 -9.86
C VAL A 160 19.39 -5.25 -9.01
N LYS A 161 20.03 -4.27 -9.62
CA LYS A 161 20.44 -3.00 -9.00
C LYS A 161 19.28 -2.12 -8.51
N ILE A 162 18.05 -2.36 -8.94
CA ILE A 162 16.86 -1.63 -8.44
C ILE A 162 16.56 -1.98 -6.98
N ARG A 163 17.00 -3.13 -6.50
CA ARG A 163 16.84 -3.55 -5.10
C ARG A 163 17.95 -2.96 -4.23
N HIS A 164 17.75 -1.74 -3.76
CA HIS A 164 18.73 -1.00 -2.97
C HIS A 164 18.91 -1.49 -1.53
N HIS A 165 17.95 -2.22 -0.99
CA HIS A 165 17.97 -2.76 0.37
C HIS A 165 17.55 -4.22 0.33
N VAL A 166 18.47 -5.10 0.69
CA VAL A 166 18.23 -6.53 0.86
C VAL A 166 18.20 -6.81 2.37
N PHE A 167 17.16 -7.46 2.83
CA PHE A 167 17.08 -7.86 4.23
C PHE A 167 18.18 -8.87 4.57
N ALA A 168 19.09 -8.50 5.48
CA ALA A 168 20.23 -9.32 5.90
C ALA A 168 19.98 -10.14 7.17
N GLY A 169 18.73 -10.37 7.55
CA GLY A 169 18.37 -11.28 8.65
C GLY A 169 18.48 -10.71 10.07
N GLN A 170 18.71 -9.42 10.27
CA GLN A 170 18.59 -8.78 11.57
C GLN A 170 17.15 -8.30 11.78
N HIS A 171 16.45 -8.91 12.73
CA HIS A 171 15.15 -8.42 13.19
C HIS A 171 15.40 -7.27 14.17
N ASP A 172 14.77 -6.13 13.92
CA ASP A 172 14.64 -5.11 14.94
C ASP A 172 13.90 -5.73 16.14
N ALA A 173 14.44 -5.53 17.34
CA ALA A 173 13.93 -6.17 18.57
C ALA A 173 12.60 -5.54 19.07
N ASP A 174 11.91 -4.75 18.21
CA ASP A 174 10.65 -4.13 18.58
C ASP A 174 9.44 -5.04 18.27
N PRO A 175 8.38 -5.00 19.10
CA PRO A 175 7.20 -5.85 18.92
C PRO A 175 6.48 -5.62 17.57
N LEU A 176 6.48 -4.38 17.05
CA LEU A 176 5.86 -4.06 15.75
C LEU A 176 6.68 -4.62 14.59
N GLY A 177 8.01 -4.61 14.70
CA GLY A 177 8.89 -5.24 13.73
C GLY A 177 8.72 -6.74 13.69
N ALA A 178 8.61 -7.39 14.86
CA ALA A 178 8.34 -8.82 14.97
C ALA A 178 6.96 -9.18 14.37
N LEU A 179 5.92 -8.42 14.67
CA LEU A 179 4.59 -8.61 14.08
C LEU A 179 4.61 -8.42 12.56
N ALA A 180 5.23 -7.35 12.07
CA ALA A 180 5.31 -7.08 10.64
C ALA A 180 6.05 -8.20 9.89
N ALA A 181 7.16 -8.70 10.45
CA ALA A 181 7.92 -9.81 9.87
C ALA A 181 7.10 -11.11 9.83
N LYS A 182 6.38 -11.44 10.92
CA LYS A 182 5.46 -12.59 10.98
C LYS A 182 4.39 -12.46 9.89
N VAL A 183 3.67 -11.33 9.86
CA VAL A 183 2.61 -11.08 8.88
C VAL A 183 3.13 -11.20 7.45
N TYR A 184 4.31 -10.66 7.16
CA TYR A 184 4.93 -10.79 5.85
C TYR A 184 5.24 -12.25 5.48
N ALA A 185 5.80 -13.02 6.42
CA ALA A 185 6.08 -14.44 6.20
C ALA A 185 4.79 -15.24 5.93
N ASP A 186 3.74 -15.00 6.71
CA ASP A 186 2.43 -15.64 6.54
C ASP A 186 1.77 -15.25 5.19
N ILE A 187 1.90 -13.97 4.78
CA ILE A 187 1.47 -13.50 3.45
C ILE A 187 2.22 -14.24 2.35
N CYS A 188 3.54 -14.37 2.42
CA CYS A 188 4.33 -15.06 1.40
C CYS A 188 3.96 -16.54 1.29
N GLN A 189 3.62 -17.20 2.39
CA GLN A 189 3.16 -18.59 2.38
C GLN A 189 1.78 -18.76 1.75
N ALA A 190 0.92 -17.76 1.84
CA ALA A 190 -0.46 -17.81 1.37
C ALA A 190 -0.70 -17.01 0.08
N ALA A 191 0.34 -16.43 -0.55
CA ALA A 191 0.20 -15.45 -1.63
C ALA A 191 -0.61 -15.94 -2.84
N ASP A 192 -0.46 -17.22 -3.20
CA ASP A 192 -1.16 -17.84 -4.32
C ASP A 192 -2.55 -18.39 -3.94
N SER A 193 -3.04 -18.08 -2.75
CA SER A 193 -4.25 -18.64 -2.16
C SER A 193 -5.19 -17.56 -1.64
N PRO A 194 -6.53 -17.76 -1.71
CA PRO A 194 -7.49 -16.86 -1.08
C PRO A 194 -7.28 -16.66 0.43
N GLN A 195 -6.60 -17.59 1.11
CA GLN A 195 -6.27 -17.50 2.53
C GLN A 195 -5.39 -16.30 2.88
N VAL A 196 -4.66 -15.71 1.94
CA VAL A 196 -3.85 -14.52 2.18
C VAL A 196 -4.65 -13.37 2.78
N TRP A 197 -5.92 -13.25 2.43
CA TRP A 197 -6.79 -12.21 2.97
C TRP A 197 -7.11 -12.42 4.44
N SER A 198 -7.36 -13.67 4.85
CA SER A 198 -7.58 -14.02 6.26
C SER A 198 -6.32 -13.82 7.10
N VAL A 199 -5.14 -14.01 6.54
CA VAL A 199 -3.86 -13.67 7.20
C VAL A 199 -3.81 -12.17 7.53
N ILE A 200 -4.16 -11.30 6.58
CA ILE A 200 -4.14 -9.85 6.80
C ILE A 200 -5.26 -9.42 7.78
N GLU A 201 -6.43 -10.05 7.74
CA GLU A 201 -7.49 -9.81 8.72
C GLU A 201 -7.04 -10.17 10.15
N ALA A 202 -6.37 -11.32 10.33
CA ALA A 202 -5.81 -11.71 11.63
C ALA A 202 -4.74 -10.72 12.12
N ALA A 203 -3.91 -10.20 11.21
CA ALA A 203 -2.91 -9.19 11.52
C ALA A 203 -3.53 -7.89 12.05
N ALA A 204 -4.71 -7.50 11.60
CA ALA A 204 -5.42 -6.33 12.10
C ALA A 204 -5.80 -6.50 13.59
N GLU A 205 -6.24 -7.69 13.99
CA GLU A 205 -6.55 -7.99 15.39
C GLU A 205 -5.28 -8.05 16.24
N GLU A 206 -4.23 -8.70 15.77
CA GLU A 206 -2.94 -8.74 16.47
C GLU A 206 -2.38 -7.33 16.67
N LEU A 207 -2.44 -6.48 15.64
CA LEU A 207 -1.99 -5.09 15.74
C LEU A 207 -2.79 -4.32 16.80
N ARG A 208 -4.11 -4.52 16.85
CA ARG A 208 -4.97 -3.88 17.84
C ARG A 208 -4.60 -4.28 19.28
N LEU A 209 -4.24 -5.54 19.50
CA LEU A 209 -3.79 -6.02 20.79
C LEU A 209 -2.44 -5.41 21.17
N VAL A 210 -1.48 -5.37 20.25
CA VAL A 210 -0.14 -4.78 20.49
C VAL A 210 -0.23 -3.27 20.73
N THR A 211 -1.14 -2.57 20.05
CA THR A 211 -1.28 -1.10 20.16
C THR A 211 -2.32 -0.67 21.18
N GLY A 212 -3.19 -1.57 21.64
CA GLY A 212 -4.35 -1.24 22.49
C GLY A 212 -4.01 -0.53 23.80
N GLU A 213 -2.89 -0.89 24.42
CA GLU A 213 -2.37 -0.18 25.61
C GLU A 213 -1.56 1.09 25.25
N ALA A 214 -1.05 1.17 24.02
CA ALA A 214 -0.21 2.27 23.55
C ALA A 214 -0.96 3.31 22.71
N CYS A 215 -2.26 3.17 22.51
CA CYS A 215 -3.06 4.04 21.63
C CYS A 215 -2.93 5.53 22.01
N HIS A 216 -2.92 5.84 23.30
CA HIS A 216 -2.70 7.20 23.79
C HIS A 216 -1.29 7.73 23.51
N LEU A 217 -0.27 6.85 23.53
CA LEU A 217 1.12 7.20 23.19
C LEU A 217 1.29 7.45 21.69
N VAL A 218 0.67 6.65 20.84
CA VAL A 218 0.66 6.83 19.38
C VAL A 218 0.00 8.16 19.00
N ASP A 219 -1.13 8.49 19.63
CA ASP A 219 -1.81 9.78 19.43
C ASP A 219 -0.97 10.97 19.92
N ALA A 220 -0.31 10.84 21.06
CA ALA A 220 0.57 11.88 21.60
C ALA A 220 1.80 12.12 20.71
N LEU A 221 2.45 11.05 20.23
CA LEU A 221 3.58 11.12 19.31
C LEU A 221 3.17 11.73 17.96
N ALA A 222 2.03 11.35 17.41
CA ALA A 222 1.52 11.88 16.16
C ALA A 222 1.18 13.38 16.28
N LYS A 223 0.60 13.81 17.40
CA LYS A 223 0.33 15.23 17.69
C LYS A 223 1.64 16.04 17.81
N SER A 224 2.62 15.52 18.53
CA SER A 224 3.93 16.14 18.68
C SER A 224 4.64 16.36 17.33
N ARG A 225 4.59 15.36 16.45
CA ARG A 225 5.18 15.43 15.11
C ARG A 225 4.47 16.44 14.20
N SER A 226 3.15 16.52 14.29
CA SER A 226 2.37 17.50 13.52
C SER A 226 2.72 18.93 13.90
N VAL A 227 2.96 19.20 15.19
CA VAL A 227 3.39 20.51 15.69
C VAL A 227 4.82 20.86 15.23
N LEU A 228 5.73 19.88 15.22
CA LEU A 228 7.11 20.09 14.74
C LEU A 228 7.15 20.35 13.23
N ALA A 229 6.34 19.64 12.44
CA ALA A 229 6.28 19.84 11.00
C ALA A 229 5.71 21.21 10.61
N LEU A 230 4.73 21.74 11.35
CA LEU A 230 4.21 23.10 11.14
C LEU A 230 5.26 24.17 11.40
N ARG A 231 6.16 23.97 12.38
CA ARG A 231 7.24 24.91 12.69
C ARG A 231 8.40 24.90 11.68
N THR A 232 8.56 23.84 10.91
CA THR A 232 9.58 23.76 9.84
C THR A 232 9.11 24.32 8.52
N ASP A 233 7.79 24.33 8.25
CA ASP A 233 7.20 24.95 7.05
C ASP A 233 7.08 26.51 7.18
N GLU A 234 7.30 27.07 8.37
CA GLU A 234 7.29 28.53 8.64
C GLU A 234 8.69 29.17 8.60
N ARG A 235 9.74 28.43 8.26
CA ARG A 235 11.10 28.92 8.09
C ARG A 235 11.58 28.75 6.65
#